data_b2e2bed9b5d94f8dd733f0ec8a91ad8f
#
_entry.id   b2e2bed9b5d94f8dd733f0ec8a91ad8f
#
_cell.length_a   1.000
_cell.length_b   1.000
_cell.length_c   1.000
_cell.angle_alpha   90.00
_cell.angle_beta   90.00
_cell.angle_gamma   90.00
#
_symmetry.space_group_name_H-M   'P 1'
#
loop_
_entity.id
_entity.type
_entity.pdbx_description
1 polymer ?
#
loop_
_entity_poly.entity_id
_entity_poly.type
_entity_poly.pdbx_seq_one_letter_code
_entity_poly.pdbx_strand_id
1 'polypeptide(L)'
;IVYRGEKPPLRKADIMPEFNLASLIVVAAVAAVAIYAVRHLVRIGKGKDSCCSGAGGGARTVQKTKHVEVADTDPAHYPFTTQIRVRDMVCEGCVENVQNALNALPGTWASVDLTSRTACVRTKAAPDVAALEKAIENAGYSVIRM
;
A
#
# COMPACT_ATOMS: atom_id res chain seq x y z
N ILE A 1 -17.04 -29.05 74.38
CA ILE A 1 -16.32 -29.55 73.22
C ILE A 1 -15.79 -28.30 72.49
N VAL A 2 -14.49 -27.97 72.75
CA VAL A 2 -13.84 -26.77 72.16
C VAL A 2 -13.08 -27.22 70.90
N TYR A 3 -13.55 -26.81 69.74
CA TYR A 3 -12.76 -26.95 68.50
C TYR A 3 -11.70 -25.87 68.50
N ARG A 4 -10.47 -26.23 68.73
CA ARG A 4 -9.30 -25.41 68.60
C ARG A 4 -8.97 -25.41 67.14
N GLY A 5 -9.27 -24.27 66.42
CA GLY A 5 -8.91 -24.04 65.02
C GLY A 5 -7.41 -23.88 64.88
N GLU A 6 -6.76 -24.92 64.43
CA GLU A 6 -5.35 -24.91 64.04
C GLU A 6 -5.27 -24.41 62.59
N LYS A 7 -4.76 -23.20 62.41
CA LYS A 7 -4.44 -22.68 61.10
C LYS A 7 -3.24 -23.47 60.59
N PRO A 8 -3.31 -24.08 59.39
CA PRO A 8 -2.14 -24.69 58.80
C PRO A 8 -1.10 -23.62 58.48
N PRO A 9 0.21 -23.87 58.69
CA PRO A 9 1.27 -22.94 58.38
C PRO A 9 1.32 -22.71 56.86
N LEU A 10 1.26 -21.45 56.46
CA LEU A 10 1.57 -21.03 55.12
C LEU A 10 2.99 -21.45 54.79
N ARG A 11 3.16 -22.53 54.05
CA ARG A 11 4.43 -22.93 53.45
C ARG A 11 4.79 -21.90 52.38
N LYS A 12 5.71 -21.05 52.79
CA LYS A 12 6.43 -20.12 51.92
C LYS A 12 7.57 -20.88 51.20
N ALA A 13 7.24 -21.92 50.51
CA ALA A 13 8.18 -22.68 49.72
C ALA A 13 7.35 -23.45 48.68
N ASP A 14 7.35 -22.98 47.46
CA ASP A 14 7.25 -23.71 46.22
C ASP A 14 6.70 -22.79 45.11
N ILE A 15 7.29 -21.58 44.97
CA ILE A 15 7.25 -20.86 43.73
C ILE A 15 8.65 -20.91 43.14
N MET A 16 9.17 -22.10 43.01
CA MET A 16 10.20 -22.43 42.05
C MET A 16 9.44 -23.03 40.86
N PRO A 17 9.35 -22.35 39.70
CA PRO A 17 8.85 -23.04 38.53
C PRO A 17 9.83 -24.16 38.23
N GLU A 18 9.37 -25.40 38.41
CA GLU A 18 10.03 -26.59 37.88
C GLU A 18 10.21 -26.32 36.36
N PHE A 19 11.42 -25.96 36.00
CA PHE A 19 11.78 -25.83 34.58
C PHE A 19 11.80 -27.21 33.94
N ASN A 20 10.61 -27.78 33.78
CA ASN A 20 10.40 -28.98 33.02
C ASN A 20 10.71 -28.68 31.54
N LEU A 21 11.41 -29.58 30.89
CA LEU A 21 11.71 -29.47 29.45
C LEU A 21 10.45 -29.15 28.65
N ALA A 22 9.29 -29.64 29.07
CA ALA A 22 7.99 -29.32 28.47
C ALA A 22 7.61 -27.86 28.62
N SER A 23 7.86 -27.21 29.78
CA SER A 23 7.58 -25.78 29.96
C SER A 23 8.48 -24.89 29.05
N LEU A 24 9.74 -25.27 28.90
CA LEU A 24 10.65 -24.58 28.00
C LEU A 24 10.21 -24.65 26.54
N ILE A 25 9.70 -25.80 26.11
CA ILE A 25 9.18 -25.99 24.73
C ILE A 25 7.95 -25.10 24.52
N VAL A 26 7.04 -25.06 25.50
CA VAL A 26 5.82 -24.20 25.39
C VAL A 26 6.20 -22.73 25.35
N VAL A 27 7.09 -22.27 26.23
CA VAL A 27 7.55 -20.87 26.23
C VAL A 27 8.26 -20.51 24.92
N ALA A 28 9.11 -21.40 24.40
CA ALA A 28 9.78 -21.21 23.14
C ALA A 28 8.79 -21.14 21.96
N ALA A 29 7.76 -22.00 21.97
CA ALA A 29 6.72 -21.98 20.94
C ALA A 29 5.90 -20.68 20.97
N VAL A 30 5.50 -20.22 22.17
CA VAL A 30 4.77 -18.95 22.33
C VAL A 30 5.63 -17.77 21.91
N ALA A 31 6.91 -17.74 22.28
CA ALA A 31 7.85 -16.71 21.86
C ALA A 31 8.04 -16.70 20.34
N ALA A 32 8.14 -17.87 19.71
CA ALA A 32 8.27 -17.97 18.25
C ALA A 32 7.02 -17.44 17.53
N VAL A 33 5.83 -17.76 18.03
CA VAL A 33 4.56 -17.23 17.48
C VAL A 33 4.46 -15.71 17.69
N ALA A 34 4.84 -15.21 18.86
CA ALA A 34 4.85 -13.77 19.13
C ALA A 34 5.82 -13.01 18.22
N ILE A 35 7.04 -13.54 18.02
CA ILE A 35 8.04 -12.95 17.12
C ILE A 35 7.53 -13.00 15.67
N TYR A 36 6.91 -14.09 15.27
CA TYR A 36 6.30 -14.22 13.94
C TYR A 36 5.18 -13.19 13.74
N ALA A 37 4.29 -13.06 14.71
CA ALA A 37 3.20 -12.08 14.66
C ALA A 37 3.72 -10.64 14.61
N VAL A 38 4.71 -10.29 15.43
CA VAL A 38 5.34 -8.96 15.40
C VAL A 38 6.04 -8.72 14.07
N ARG A 39 6.79 -9.69 13.55
CA ARG A 39 7.42 -9.57 12.22
C ARG A 39 6.39 -9.43 11.10
N HIS A 40 5.29 -10.16 11.20
CA HIS A 40 4.19 -10.07 10.25
C HIS A 40 3.50 -8.69 10.33
N LEU A 41 3.23 -8.17 11.53
CA LEU A 41 2.69 -6.83 11.76
C LEU A 41 3.65 -5.72 11.28
N VAL A 42 4.95 -5.83 11.57
CA VAL A 42 5.97 -4.88 11.09
C VAL A 42 6.12 -4.96 9.57
N ARG A 43 5.96 -6.14 8.98
CA ARG A 43 5.96 -6.32 7.51
C ARG A 43 4.74 -5.64 6.88
N ILE A 44 3.56 -5.75 7.51
CA ILE A 44 2.34 -5.03 7.12
C ILE A 44 2.51 -3.52 7.36
N GLY A 45 3.07 -3.10 8.48
CA GLY A 45 3.29 -1.68 8.82
C GLY A 45 4.43 -1.00 8.03
N LYS A 46 5.41 -1.76 7.51
CA LYS A 46 6.42 -1.29 6.56
C LYS A 46 6.04 -1.59 5.11
N GLY A 47 5.01 -2.37 4.89
CA GLY A 47 4.42 -2.60 3.59
C GLY A 47 3.75 -1.32 3.14
N LYS A 48 4.26 -0.77 2.17
CA LYS A 48 3.80 0.12 1.11
C LYS A 48 2.42 -0.28 0.54
N ASP A 49 1.60 -0.91 1.34
CA ASP A 49 0.24 -1.28 0.96
C ASP A 49 -0.68 -0.23 1.54
N SER A 50 -0.89 0.78 0.73
CA SER A 50 -1.86 1.83 0.91
C SER A 50 -3.22 1.21 1.24
N CYS A 51 -3.73 1.50 2.43
CA CYS A 51 -5.07 1.19 2.87
C CYS A 51 -6.10 1.90 1.99
N CYS A 52 -6.46 1.28 0.87
CA CYS A 52 -7.68 1.55 0.14
C CYS A 52 -8.33 0.20 -0.20
N SER A 53 -8.57 -0.64 0.82
CA SER A 53 -9.52 -1.75 0.77
C SER A 53 -10.89 -1.25 1.23
N GLY A 54 -11.51 -0.41 0.41
CA GLY A 54 -12.95 -0.16 0.45
C GLY A 54 -13.65 -1.35 -0.21
N ALA A 55 -14.45 -2.05 0.57
CA ALA A 55 -15.26 -3.17 0.16
C ALA A 55 -16.11 -2.87 -1.08
N GLY A 56 -16.01 -3.69 -2.10
CA GLY A 56 -16.96 -3.71 -3.21
C GLY A 56 -16.34 -4.00 -4.57
N GLY A 57 -16.28 -5.27 -4.96
CA GLY A 57 -16.35 -5.72 -6.34
C GLY A 57 -15.11 -5.55 -7.21
N GLY A 58 -14.38 -6.64 -7.43
CA GLY A 58 -13.37 -6.75 -8.49
C GLY A 58 -12.02 -6.18 -8.07
N ALA A 59 -11.17 -7.00 -7.45
CA ALA A 59 -9.81 -6.65 -7.10
C ALA A 59 -8.97 -6.38 -8.37
N ARG A 60 -9.03 -5.15 -8.88
CA ARG A 60 -7.96 -4.60 -9.69
C ARG A 60 -6.88 -4.14 -8.72
N THR A 61 -5.81 -4.90 -8.64
CA THR A 61 -4.59 -4.52 -7.94
C THR A 61 -4.04 -3.27 -8.62
N VAL A 62 -4.34 -2.10 -8.06
CA VAL A 62 -3.69 -0.84 -8.46
C VAL A 62 -2.24 -0.96 -8.01
N GLN A 63 -1.36 -1.26 -8.95
CA GLN A 63 0.07 -1.30 -8.69
C GLN A 63 0.52 0.12 -8.40
N LYS A 64 1.02 0.36 -7.18
CA LYS A 64 1.65 1.61 -6.81
C LYS A 64 2.91 1.78 -7.66
N THR A 65 2.80 2.56 -8.71
CA THR A 65 3.93 2.94 -9.55
C THR A 65 4.90 3.79 -8.75
N LYS A 66 6.21 3.58 -8.94
CA LYS A 66 7.23 4.44 -8.36
C LYS A 66 6.97 5.86 -8.83
N HIS A 67 7.16 6.83 -7.93
CA HIS A 67 7.13 8.24 -8.29
C HIS A 67 8.17 8.48 -9.41
N VAL A 68 7.69 8.94 -10.55
CA VAL A 68 8.53 9.26 -11.71
C VAL A 68 8.65 10.78 -11.77
N GLU A 69 9.80 11.29 -11.34
CA GLU A 69 10.12 12.71 -11.53
C GLU A 69 10.50 12.94 -13.00
N VAL A 70 9.80 13.88 -13.63
CA VAL A 70 10.18 14.36 -14.95
C VAL A 70 11.27 15.40 -14.78
N ALA A 71 12.46 15.12 -15.32
CA ALA A 71 13.62 16.00 -15.17
C ALA A 71 13.46 17.34 -15.90
N ASP A 72 12.61 17.39 -16.92
CA ASP A 72 12.37 18.56 -17.76
C ASP A 72 10.90 18.98 -17.61
N THR A 73 10.67 20.07 -16.90
CA THR A 73 9.35 20.65 -16.65
C THR A 73 9.10 21.96 -17.40
N ASP A 74 9.91 22.25 -18.42
CA ASP A 74 9.73 23.45 -19.26
C ASP A 74 8.67 23.18 -20.34
N PRO A 75 7.52 23.90 -20.31
CA PRO A 75 6.47 23.74 -21.29
C PRO A 75 6.92 23.98 -22.74
N ALA A 76 7.95 24.82 -22.93
CA ALA A 76 8.47 25.16 -24.26
C ALA A 76 9.09 23.96 -24.98
N HIS A 77 9.56 22.96 -24.23
CA HIS A 77 10.13 21.74 -24.78
C HIS A 77 9.09 20.69 -25.21
N TYR A 78 7.80 20.96 -24.97
CA TYR A 78 6.68 20.05 -25.24
C TYR A 78 5.66 20.71 -26.18
N PRO A 79 5.89 20.69 -27.48
CA PRO A 79 5.03 21.39 -28.44
C PRO A 79 3.64 20.78 -28.60
N PHE A 80 3.47 19.53 -28.19
CA PHE A 80 2.19 18.85 -28.32
C PHE A 80 1.52 18.72 -26.97
N THR A 81 0.21 19.00 -26.91
CA THR A 81 -0.62 18.84 -25.69
C THR A 81 -1.86 18.05 -26.05
N THR A 82 -2.10 16.99 -25.28
CA THR A 82 -3.27 16.12 -25.43
C THR A 82 -4.02 16.05 -24.10
N GLN A 83 -5.34 16.13 -24.14
CA GLN A 83 -6.18 15.96 -22.96
C GLN A 83 -6.91 14.62 -23.04
N ILE A 84 -6.81 13.83 -21.97
CA ILE A 84 -7.43 12.52 -21.87
C ILE A 84 -8.31 12.50 -20.63
N ARG A 85 -9.58 12.16 -20.78
CA ARG A 85 -10.48 11.95 -19.63
C ARG A 85 -10.31 10.55 -19.07
N VAL A 86 -10.08 10.48 -17.75
CA VAL A 86 -9.84 9.23 -17.05
C VAL A 86 -10.99 8.94 -16.10
N ARG A 87 -11.57 7.75 -16.20
CA ARG A 87 -12.58 7.25 -15.25
C ARG A 87 -11.92 6.70 -13.99
N ASP A 88 -12.75 6.59 -12.95
CA ASP A 88 -12.42 5.87 -11.71
C ASP A 88 -11.30 6.50 -10.87
N MET A 89 -10.93 7.76 -11.14
CA MET A 89 -10.08 8.54 -10.25
C MET A 89 -10.94 9.16 -9.13
N VAL A 90 -10.76 8.65 -7.92
CA VAL A 90 -11.54 9.07 -6.73
C VAL A 90 -10.67 9.59 -5.58
N CYS A 91 -9.35 9.55 -5.74
CA CYS A 91 -8.41 9.95 -4.69
C CYS A 91 -7.11 10.52 -5.29
N GLU A 92 -6.37 11.27 -4.47
CA GLU A 92 -5.06 11.84 -4.87
C GLU A 92 -4.05 10.76 -5.25
N GLY A 93 -4.04 9.62 -4.55
CA GLY A 93 -3.20 8.48 -4.93
C GLY A 93 -3.53 7.89 -6.30
N CYS A 94 -4.79 8.03 -6.76
CA CYS A 94 -5.18 7.66 -8.12
C CYS A 94 -4.57 8.61 -9.16
N VAL A 95 -4.58 9.92 -8.85
CA VAL A 95 -3.95 10.96 -9.66
C VAL A 95 -2.45 10.69 -9.82
N GLU A 96 -1.75 10.44 -8.71
CA GLU A 96 -0.32 10.11 -8.72
C GLU A 96 -0.01 8.87 -9.56
N ASN A 97 -0.82 7.81 -9.45
CA ASN A 97 -0.62 6.60 -10.21
C ASN A 97 -0.77 6.82 -11.72
N VAL A 98 -1.81 7.55 -12.14
CA VAL A 98 -2.02 7.90 -13.55
C VAL A 98 -0.90 8.80 -14.05
N GLN A 99 -0.51 9.81 -13.28
CA GLN A 99 0.56 10.73 -13.62
C GLN A 99 1.91 9.99 -13.78
N ASN A 100 2.22 9.09 -12.84
CA ASN A 100 3.45 8.28 -12.90
C ASN A 100 3.45 7.32 -14.09
N ALA A 101 2.32 6.72 -14.42
CA ALA A 101 2.19 5.84 -15.59
C ALA A 101 2.43 6.59 -16.90
N LEU A 102 1.94 7.81 -17.01
CA LEU A 102 2.14 8.66 -18.18
C LEU A 102 3.58 9.20 -18.25
N ASN A 103 4.14 9.63 -17.12
CA ASN A 103 5.51 10.14 -17.02
C ASN A 103 6.57 9.04 -17.23
N ALA A 104 6.20 7.76 -17.12
CA ALA A 104 7.08 6.64 -17.45
C ALA A 104 7.31 6.50 -18.96
N LEU A 105 6.48 7.14 -19.79
CA LEU A 105 6.68 7.17 -21.22
C LEU A 105 7.75 8.20 -21.60
N PRO A 106 8.69 7.86 -22.48
CA PRO A 106 9.77 8.75 -22.83
C PRO A 106 9.26 10.03 -23.52
N GLY A 107 9.79 11.18 -23.11
CA GLY A 107 9.41 12.46 -23.66
C GLY A 107 7.99 12.93 -23.34
N THR A 108 7.42 12.41 -22.29
CA THR A 108 6.06 12.74 -21.84
C THR A 108 6.12 13.44 -20.47
N TRP A 109 5.34 14.49 -20.35
CA TRP A 109 5.09 15.19 -19.09
C TRP A 109 3.59 15.35 -18.88
N ALA A 110 3.05 14.67 -17.87
CA ALA A 110 1.64 14.65 -17.57
C ALA A 110 1.32 15.40 -16.27
N SER A 111 0.23 16.16 -16.30
CA SER A 111 -0.42 16.74 -15.14
C SER A 111 -1.86 16.26 -15.08
N VAL A 112 -2.28 15.74 -13.94
CA VAL A 112 -3.61 15.14 -13.77
C VAL A 112 -4.39 15.93 -12.75
N ASP A 113 -5.62 16.32 -13.11
CA ASP A 113 -6.54 17.00 -12.21
C ASP A 113 -7.68 16.08 -11.81
N LEU A 114 -7.84 15.92 -10.48
CA LEU A 114 -8.89 15.09 -9.89
C LEU A 114 -10.28 15.67 -10.11
N THR A 115 -10.40 16.99 -10.06
CA THR A 115 -11.71 17.69 -10.12
C THR A 115 -12.34 17.52 -11.49
N SER A 116 -11.57 17.75 -12.55
CA SER A 116 -12.02 17.58 -13.93
C SER A 116 -11.88 16.13 -14.44
N ARG A 117 -11.20 15.27 -13.69
CA ARG A 117 -10.84 13.91 -14.08
C ARG A 117 -10.11 13.85 -15.41
N THR A 118 -9.27 14.84 -15.65
CA THR A 118 -8.57 15.02 -16.93
C THR A 118 -7.07 14.96 -16.73
N ALA A 119 -6.41 14.14 -17.54
CA ALA A 119 -4.96 14.12 -17.69
C ALA A 119 -4.57 15.05 -18.86
N CYS A 120 -3.82 16.11 -18.56
CA CYS A 120 -3.19 16.96 -19.55
C CYS A 120 -1.79 16.43 -19.81
N VAL A 121 -1.57 15.87 -20.97
CA VAL A 121 -0.33 15.20 -21.36
C VAL A 121 0.40 16.05 -22.38
N ARG A 122 1.62 16.45 -22.06
CA ARG A 122 2.52 17.16 -22.96
C ARG A 122 3.58 16.21 -23.49
N THR A 123 3.86 16.26 -24.78
CA THR A 123 4.83 15.38 -25.43
C THR A 123 5.82 16.16 -26.29
N LYS A 124 7.07 15.67 -26.33
CA LYS A 124 8.14 16.25 -27.18
C LYS A 124 7.99 15.87 -28.64
N ALA A 125 7.38 14.73 -28.91
CA ALA A 125 7.07 14.24 -30.27
C ALA A 125 5.56 14.14 -30.46
N ALA A 126 5.12 13.85 -31.66
CA ALA A 126 3.71 13.64 -31.99
C ALA A 126 3.10 12.58 -31.03
N PRO A 127 1.99 12.91 -30.36
CA PRO A 127 1.45 12.03 -29.30
C PRO A 127 0.87 10.76 -29.91
N ASP A 128 1.35 9.62 -29.44
CA ASP A 128 0.71 8.34 -29.69
C ASP A 128 -0.40 8.14 -28.64
N VAL A 129 -1.61 8.55 -29.00
CA VAL A 129 -2.78 8.48 -28.12
C VAL A 129 -3.04 7.04 -27.66
N ALA A 130 -2.80 6.05 -28.52
CA ALA A 130 -2.99 4.64 -28.17
C ALA A 130 -1.99 4.17 -27.09
N ALA A 131 -0.75 4.63 -27.16
CA ALA A 131 0.24 4.35 -26.14
C ALA A 131 -0.10 5.03 -24.80
N LEU A 132 -0.61 6.26 -24.83
CA LEU A 132 -1.07 6.98 -23.64
C LEU A 132 -2.28 6.29 -22.99
N GLU A 133 -3.29 5.92 -23.79
CA GLU A 133 -4.48 5.17 -23.31
C GLU A 133 -4.04 3.85 -22.67
N LYS A 134 -3.18 3.09 -23.32
CA LYS A 134 -2.66 1.83 -22.82
C LYS A 134 -1.88 1.98 -21.50
N ALA A 135 -1.14 3.05 -21.34
CA ALA A 135 -0.43 3.33 -20.07
C ALA A 135 -1.42 3.57 -18.92
N ILE A 136 -2.52 4.29 -19.17
CA ILE A 136 -3.58 4.53 -18.21
C ILE A 136 -4.31 3.22 -17.88
N GLU A 137 -4.62 2.41 -18.88
CA GLU A 137 -5.27 1.10 -18.70
C GLU A 137 -4.39 0.13 -17.90
N ASN A 138 -3.08 0.10 -18.17
CA ASN A 138 -2.11 -0.70 -17.41
C ASN A 138 -2.01 -0.25 -15.93
N ALA A 139 -2.22 1.03 -15.66
CA ALA A 139 -2.31 1.55 -14.29
C ALA A 139 -3.64 1.19 -13.59
N GLY A 140 -4.57 0.55 -14.30
CA GLY A 140 -5.85 0.07 -13.76
C GLY A 140 -7.02 1.04 -13.90
N TYR A 141 -6.88 2.07 -14.72
CA TYR A 141 -7.91 3.09 -14.97
C TYR A 141 -8.49 2.95 -16.37
N SER A 142 -9.67 3.52 -16.61
CA SER A 142 -10.34 3.49 -17.90
C SER A 142 -10.35 4.86 -18.54
N VAL A 143 -10.16 4.93 -19.86
CA VAL A 143 -10.20 6.17 -20.63
C VAL A 143 -11.59 6.38 -21.22
N ILE A 144 -12.06 7.61 -21.21
CA ILE A 144 -13.30 8.01 -21.90
C ILE A 144 -12.88 8.53 -23.27
N ARG A 145 -13.18 7.77 -24.31
CA ARG A 145 -13.06 8.25 -25.69
C ARG A 145 -14.24 9.19 -25.99
N MET A 146 -13.92 10.38 -26.47
CA MET A 146 -14.91 11.31 -26.98
C MET A 146 -15.13 11.09 -28.48
#